data_8cf8cb563d3cf8d0469b1b35e43fefa3
#
_entry.id   8cf8cb563d3cf8d0469b1b35e43fefa3
#
_cell.length_a   1.000
_cell.length_b   1.000
_cell.length_c   1.000
_cell.angle_alpha   90.00
_cell.angle_beta   90.00
_cell.angle_gamma   90.00
#
_symmetry.space_group_name_H-M   'P 1'
#
loop_
_entity.id
_entity.type
_entity.pdbx_description
1 polymer ?
#
loop_
_entity_poly.entity_id
_entity_poly.type
_entity_poly.pdbx_seq_one_letter_code
_entity_poly.pdbx_strand_id
1 'polypeptide(L)'
;NAYCECQGKRLATVDEWEFVAMANENVADARKIEEYNQYILDWYEKPKTFNNEIGKTFKNYYGVYDLHGLVWEWTSDFNSILLTGESRSDVTTDKNLFCGSGSLNASDLMNYAAFIRYAFRGSVKANYAVKNLGFRCVKDTINTKKP
;
A
#
# COMPACT_ATOMS: atom_id res chain seq x y z
N ASN A 1 -12.09 10.62 -1.63
CA ASN A 1 -13.10 9.86 -0.85
C ASN A 1 -14.51 10.01 -1.45
N ALA A 2 -14.93 11.22 -1.84
CA ALA A 2 -16.29 11.52 -2.32
C ALA A 2 -16.82 10.57 -3.40
N TYR A 3 -15.99 10.14 -4.36
CA TYR A 3 -16.41 9.18 -5.38
C TYR A 3 -16.84 7.84 -4.78
N CYS A 4 -16.06 7.29 -3.85
CA CYS A 4 -16.40 6.02 -3.19
C CYS A 4 -17.68 6.16 -2.37
N GLU A 5 -17.84 7.26 -1.66
CA GLU A 5 -19.04 7.55 -0.86
C GLU A 5 -20.30 7.64 -1.72
N CYS A 6 -20.23 8.29 -2.89
CA CYS A 6 -21.35 8.31 -3.85
C CYS A 6 -21.77 6.90 -4.33
N GLN A 7 -20.86 5.92 -4.26
CA GLN A 7 -21.14 4.53 -4.62
C GLN A 7 -21.53 3.67 -3.40
N GLY A 8 -21.77 4.27 -2.23
CA GLY A 8 -22.00 3.54 -0.98
C GLY A 8 -20.81 2.70 -0.53
N LYS A 9 -19.60 3.19 -0.80
CA LYS A 9 -18.32 2.56 -0.50
C LYS A 9 -17.42 3.57 0.21
N ARG A 10 -16.21 3.14 0.57
CA ARG A 10 -15.16 3.98 1.14
C ARG A 10 -13.80 3.64 0.56
N LEU A 11 -12.78 4.42 0.85
CA LEU A 11 -11.39 4.01 0.66
C LEU A 11 -11.02 2.92 1.67
N ALA A 12 -10.10 2.05 1.31
CA ALA A 12 -9.47 1.14 2.26
C ALA A 12 -8.64 1.92 3.29
N THR A 13 -8.45 1.35 4.47
CA THR A 13 -7.39 1.79 5.39
C THR A 13 -6.04 1.24 4.94
N VAL A 14 -4.94 1.78 5.49
CA VAL A 14 -3.59 1.24 5.26
C VAL A 14 -3.53 -0.22 5.71
N ASP A 15 -4.06 -0.53 6.89
CA ASP A 15 -4.03 -1.90 7.44
C ASP A 15 -4.80 -2.89 6.57
N GLU A 16 -5.98 -2.50 6.07
CA GLU A 16 -6.77 -3.33 5.15
C GLU A 16 -6.02 -3.57 3.84
N TRP A 17 -5.40 -2.51 3.30
CA TRP A 17 -4.62 -2.61 2.07
C TRP A 17 -3.41 -3.53 2.26
N GLU A 18 -2.61 -3.32 3.31
CA GLU A 18 -1.42 -4.12 3.61
C GLU A 18 -1.80 -5.58 3.92
N PHE A 19 -2.89 -5.83 4.63
CA PHE A 19 -3.37 -7.19 4.89
C PHE A 19 -3.64 -7.96 3.60
N VAL A 20 -4.34 -7.34 2.65
CA VAL A 20 -4.64 -7.97 1.36
C VAL A 20 -3.38 -8.07 0.49
N ALA A 21 -2.45 -7.12 0.63
CA ALA A 21 -1.19 -7.07 -0.10
C ALA A 21 -0.16 -8.14 0.33
N MET A 22 -0.33 -8.76 1.48
CA MET A 22 0.52 -9.89 1.88
C MET A 22 0.29 -11.15 1.03
N ALA A 23 -0.86 -11.26 0.36
CA ALA A 23 -1.26 -12.45 -0.35
C ALA A 23 -0.73 -12.50 -1.78
N ASN A 24 -0.14 -13.63 -2.18
CA ASN A 24 0.09 -13.93 -3.58
C ASN A 24 -1.10 -14.71 -4.18
N GLU A 25 -0.93 -15.30 -5.34
CA GLU A 25 -1.98 -16.07 -6.03
C GLU A 25 -2.44 -17.31 -5.24
N ASN A 26 -1.55 -17.90 -4.45
CA ASN A 26 -1.73 -19.24 -3.87
C ASN A 26 -1.93 -19.22 -2.36
N VAL A 27 -1.34 -18.24 -1.65
CA VAL A 27 -1.36 -18.19 -0.18
C VAL A 27 -1.74 -16.80 0.33
N ALA A 28 -2.41 -16.78 1.48
CA ALA A 28 -2.88 -15.57 2.13
C ALA A 28 -1.73 -14.72 2.73
N ASP A 29 -0.62 -15.36 3.09
CA ASP A 29 0.58 -14.70 3.60
C ASP A 29 1.81 -15.20 2.85
N ALA A 30 2.27 -14.42 1.91
CA ALA A 30 3.43 -14.69 1.06
C ALA A 30 4.67 -13.87 1.45
N ARG A 31 4.66 -13.22 2.62
CA ARG A 31 5.77 -12.34 3.05
C ARG A 31 7.12 -13.03 3.14
N LYS A 32 7.14 -14.34 3.36
CA LYS A 32 8.37 -15.15 3.44
C LYS A 32 8.76 -15.80 2.10
N ILE A 33 8.03 -15.50 1.02
CA ILE A 33 8.29 -16.04 -0.32
C ILE A 33 9.14 -15.03 -1.07
N GLU A 34 10.39 -15.38 -1.32
CA GLU A 34 11.38 -14.48 -1.94
C GLU A 34 10.95 -14.04 -3.35
N GLU A 35 10.44 -14.97 -4.16
CA GLU A 35 9.97 -14.69 -5.51
C GLU A 35 8.82 -13.67 -5.54
N TYR A 36 7.93 -13.73 -4.53
CA TYR A 36 6.86 -12.77 -4.41
C TYR A 36 7.36 -11.38 -4.02
N ASN A 37 8.31 -11.32 -3.11
CA ASN A 37 8.91 -10.07 -2.68
C ASN A 37 9.69 -9.41 -3.83
N GLN A 38 10.43 -10.20 -4.60
CA GLN A 38 11.12 -9.72 -5.79
C GLN A 38 10.12 -9.21 -6.85
N TYR A 39 9.03 -9.93 -7.09
CA TYR A 39 7.96 -9.50 -7.99
C TYR A 39 7.41 -8.11 -7.61
N ILE A 40 7.18 -7.85 -6.31
CA ILE A 40 6.73 -6.54 -5.84
C ILE A 40 7.76 -5.45 -6.14
N LEU A 41 9.03 -5.70 -5.86
CA LEU A 41 10.11 -4.74 -6.11
C LEU A 41 10.28 -4.46 -7.60
N ASP A 42 10.20 -5.47 -8.44
CA ASP A 42 10.26 -5.32 -9.90
C ASP A 42 9.16 -4.37 -10.42
N TRP A 43 7.98 -4.39 -9.79
CA TRP A 43 6.92 -3.44 -10.13
C TRP A 43 7.26 -2.01 -9.71
N TYR A 44 7.90 -1.81 -8.57
CA TYR A 44 8.27 -0.47 -8.10
C TYR A 44 9.37 0.16 -8.96
N GLU A 45 10.20 -0.66 -9.59
CA GLU A 45 11.26 -0.21 -10.50
C GLU A 45 10.75 0.05 -11.93
N LYS A 46 9.59 -0.51 -12.31
CA LYS A 46 9.02 -0.33 -13.65
C LYS A 46 8.55 1.11 -13.89
N PRO A 47 9.01 1.76 -14.95
CA PRO A 47 8.49 3.07 -15.31
C PRO A 47 7.11 2.97 -15.98
N LYS A 48 6.27 3.98 -15.80
CA LYS A 48 4.98 4.17 -16.51
C LYS A 48 3.99 2.99 -16.36
N THR A 49 3.96 2.35 -15.21
CA THR A 49 3.05 1.23 -14.92
C THR A 49 1.58 1.58 -15.12
N PHE A 50 1.22 2.86 -14.96
CA PHE A 50 -0.13 3.38 -15.21
C PHE A 50 -0.62 3.25 -16.66
N ASN A 51 0.24 2.88 -17.60
CA ASN A 51 -0.14 2.58 -18.99
C ASN A 51 -0.64 1.14 -19.18
N ASN A 52 -0.49 0.28 -18.16
CA ASN A 52 -0.96 -1.09 -18.26
C ASN A 52 -2.48 -1.18 -18.08
N GLU A 53 -3.08 -2.22 -18.65
CA GLU A 53 -4.50 -2.48 -18.52
C GLU A 53 -4.86 -2.95 -17.10
N ILE A 54 -6.02 -2.52 -16.62
CA ILE A 54 -6.59 -2.96 -15.34
C ILE A 54 -6.92 -4.47 -15.42
N GLY A 55 -6.65 -5.21 -14.35
CA GLY A 55 -6.96 -6.63 -14.26
C GLY A 55 -5.99 -7.54 -15.00
N LYS A 56 -4.82 -7.03 -15.42
CA LYS A 56 -3.81 -7.78 -16.17
C LYS A 56 -2.56 -8.17 -15.39
N THR A 57 -2.46 -7.78 -14.13
CA THR A 57 -1.47 -8.34 -13.22
C THR A 57 -1.96 -9.71 -12.71
N PHE A 58 -1.55 -10.17 -11.56
CA PHE A 58 -2.11 -11.40 -11.00
C PHE A 58 -3.33 -11.11 -10.10
N LYS A 59 -4.17 -12.09 -9.95
CA LYS A 59 -5.26 -12.12 -8.96
C LYS A 59 -4.76 -12.82 -7.71
N ASN A 60 -4.73 -12.13 -6.58
CA ASN A 60 -4.23 -12.69 -5.34
C ASN A 60 -5.21 -13.70 -4.70
N TYR A 61 -4.79 -14.34 -3.61
CA TYR A 61 -5.58 -15.31 -2.85
C TYR A 61 -7.00 -14.84 -2.50
N TYR A 62 -7.16 -13.56 -2.21
CA TYR A 62 -8.46 -12.95 -1.89
C TYR A 62 -9.27 -12.55 -3.12
N GLY A 63 -8.77 -12.82 -4.31
CA GLY A 63 -9.46 -12.50 -5.56
C GLY A 63 -9.30 -11.04 -6.01
N VAL A 64 -8.36 -10.30 -5.43
CA VAL A 64 -8.10 -8.91 -5.77
C VAL A 64 -7.00 -8.82 -6.83
N TYR A 65 -7.27 -8.06 -7.89
CA TYR A 65 -6.31 -7.78 -8.96
C TYR A 65 -5.51 -6.51 -8.70
N ASP A 66 -4.33 -6.43 -9.29
CA ASP A 66 -3.54 -5.22 -9.44
C ASP A 66 -3.20 -4.51 -8.10
N LEU A 67 -3.07 -5.27 -7.03
CA LEU A 67 -2.74 -4.68 -5.74
C LEU A 67 -1.31 -4.14 -5.71
N HIS A 68 -0.39 -4.87 -6.33
CA HIS A 68 0.94 -4.39 -6.66
C HIS A 68 1.02 -4.17 -8.17
N GLY A 69 1.47 -2.99 -8.62
CA GLY A 69 1.75 -2.79 -10.03
C GLY A 69 1.23 -1.50 -10.61
N LEU A 70 0.03 -1.33 -11.00
CA LEU A 70 -0.45 -0.24 -11.87
C LEU A 70 -0.17 1.17 -11.35
N VAL A 71 -0.75 1.52 -10.21
CA VAL A 71 -0.67 2.83 -9.58
C VAL A 71 -0.54 2.71 -8.07
N TRP A 72 0.00 3.73 -7.44
CA TRP A 72 -0.13 3.93 -6.01
C TRP A 72 -1.59 4.21 -5.66
N GLU A 73 -2.04 3.78 -4.50
CA GLU A 73 -3.44 3.91 -4.12
C GLU A 73 -3.62 4.72 -2.83
N TRP A 74 -4.51 5.69 -2.90
CA TRP A 74 -4.94 6.44 -1.73
C TRP A 74 -5.65 5.53 -0.73
N THR A 75 -5.28 5.65 0.54
CA THR A 75 -6.00 5.06 1.68
C THR A 75 -6.70 6.15 2.48
N SER A 76 -7.72 5.78 3.25
CA SER A 76 -8.51 6.76 4.02
C SER A 76 -7.71 7.43 5.14
N ASP A 77 -6.70 6.74 5.64
CA ASP A 77 -5.87 7.10 6.80
C ASP A 77 -4.39 7.29 6.45
N PHE A 78 -4.08 7.63 5.19
CA PHE A 78 -2.69 7.77 4.72
C PHE A 78 -1.83 8.71 5.58
N ASN A 79 -2.44 9.67 6.28
CA ASN A 79 -1.79 10.64 7.17
C ASN A 79 -1.80 10.24 8.66
N SER A 80 -2.45 9.15 9.05
CA SER A 80 -2.67 8.83 10.47
C SER A 80 -1.36 8.61 11.26
N ILE A 81 -0.33 8.10 10.60
CA ILE A 81 0.99 7.86 11.21
C ILE A 81 1.72 9.17 11.53
N LEU A 82 1.41 10.26 10.83
CA LEU A 82 1.99 11.56 11.09
C LEU A 82 1.34 12.28 12.30
N LEU A 83 0.25 11.75 12.81
CA LEU A 83 -0.58 12.38 13.86
C LEU A 83 -0.49 11.69 15.23
N THR A 84 0.15 10.53 15.35
CA THR A 84 0.38 9.91 16.65
C THR A 84 1.38 10.76 17.44
N GLY A 85 0.91 11.28 18.60
CA GLY A 85 1.58 12.31 19.38
C GLY A 85 2.99 11.98 19.94
N GLU A 86 3.51 10.78 19.67
CA GLU A 86 4.90 10.42 19.95
C GLU A 86 5.88 11.02 18.95
N SER A 87 5.43 11.44 17.78
CA SER A 87 6.27 12.10 16.76
C SER A 87 6.72 13.52 17.13
N ARG A 88 6.26 14.09 18.22
CA ARG A 88 6.62 15.47 18.60
C ARG A 88 7.97 15.61 19.28
N SER A 89 8.55 14.53 19.76
CA SER A 89 9.87 14.58 20.43
C SER A 89 11.04 14.13 19.55
N ASP A 90 10.79 13.55 18.36
CA ASP A 90 11.83 12.87 17.59
C ASP A 90 11.83 13.19 16.09
N VAL A 91 11.62 14.43 15.73
CA VAL A 91 11.74 14.91 14.32
C VAL A 91 13.13 14.62 13.72
N THR A 92 14.14 14.42 14.55
CA THR A 92 15.50 14.05 14.13
C THR A 92 15.66 12.55 13.93
N THR A 93 15.01 11.73 14.73
CA THR A 93 15.10 10.26 14.63
C THR A 93 14.30 9.76 13.42
N ASP A 94 13.11 10.34 13.17
CA ASP A 94 12.31 10.02 11.98
C ASP A 94 13.03 10.40 10.68
N LYS A 95 13.72 11.54 10.61
CA LYS A 95 14.54 11.88 9.44
C LYS A 95 15.67 10.90 9.19
N ASN A 96 16.28 10.35 10.24
CA ASN A 96 17.34 9.35 10.10
C ASN A 96 16.79 7.97 9.72
N LEU A 97 15.60 7.59 10.19
CA LEU A 97 14.86 6.41 9.73
C LEU A 97 14.47 6.53 8.25
N PHE A 98 14.06 7.71 7.80
CA PHE A 98 13.71 7.98 6.40
C PHE A 98 14.92 8.07 5.47
N CYS A 99 16.07 8.51 5.95
CA CYS A 99 17.19 8.87 5.08
C CYS A 99 18.31 7.83 4.96
N GLY A 100 18.25 6.68 5.60
CA GLY A 100 19.38 5.80 5.40
C GLY A 100 19.51 4.53 6.22
N SER A 101 18.94 4.41 7.41
CA SER A 101 19.15 3.21 8.22
C SER A 101 18.30 2.01 7.78
N GLY A 102 17.16 2.26 7.15
CA GLY A 102 16.30 1.20 6.60
C GLY A 102 16.87 0.52 5.35
N SER A 103 17.71 1.22 4.57
CA SER A 103 18.28 0.65 3.35
C SER A 103 19.60 -0.06 3.57
N LEU A 104 20.34 0.25 4.64
CA LEU A 104 21.69 -0.29 4.87
C LEU A 104 21.70 -1.71 5.46
N ASN A 105 20.57 -2.22 5.97
CA ASN A 105 20.44 -3.55 6.53
C ASN A 105 19.21 -4.32 6.04
N ALA A 106 18.61 -3.93 4.92
CA ALA A 106 17.50 -4.67 4.32
C ALA A 106 18.02 -5.95 3.64
N SER A 107 18.41 -6.92 4.45
CA SER A 107 18.58 -8.31 4.00
C SER A 107 17.24 -8.99 3.71
N ASP A 108 16.13 -8.33 4.01
CA ASP A 108 14.76 -8.79 3.83
C ASP A 108 14.06 -7.91 2.79
N LEU A 109 13.82 -8.45 1.60
CA LEU A 109 13.16 -7.79 0.47
C LEU A 109 11.76 -7.26 0.85
N MET A 110 11.04 -7.97 1.72
CA MET A 110 9.71 -7.54 2.16
C MET A 110 9.76 -6.28 3.00
N ASN A 111 10.73 -6.18 3.90
CA ASN A 111 10.94 -4.96 4.68
C ASN A 111 11.30 -3.78 3.79
N TYR A 112 12.09 -4.01 2.75
CA TYR A 112 12.44 -2.97 1.79
C TYR A 112 11.22 -2.49 0.98
N ALA A 113 10.37 -3.40 0.50
CA ALA A 113 9.13 -3.07 -0.19
C ALA A 113 8.17 -2.27 0.72
N ALA A 114 8.02 -2.68 1.99
CA ALA A 114 7.22 -1.95 2.97
C ALA A 114 7.79 -0.56 3.26
N PHE A 115 9.11 -0.43 3.36
CA PHE A 115 9.79 0.85 3.51
C PHE A 115 9.52 1.80 2.33
N ILE A 116 9.58 1.31 1.10
CA ILE A 116 9.27 2.13 -0.09
C ILE A 116 7.83 2.65 -0.02
N ARG A 117 6.85 1.80 0.33
CA ARG A 117 5.44 2.22 0.48
C ARG A 117 5.27 3.28 1.57
N TYR A 118 5.91 3.08 2.71
CA TYR A 118 5.89 4.04 3.82
C TYR A 118 6.51 5.38 3.41
N ALA A 119 7.68 5.37 2.77
CA ALA A 119 8.38 6.57 2.32
C ALA A 119 7.57 7.34 1.27
N PHE A 120 6.97 6.63 0.30
CA PHE A 120 6.10 7.26 -0.69
C PHE A 120 4.87 7.91 -0.02
N ARG A 121 4.20 7.21 0.89
CA ARG A 121 3.06 7.73 1.64
C ARG A 121 3.42 9.00 2.42
N GLY A 122 4.58 9.03 3.07
CA GLY A 122 5.07 10.19 3.80
C GLY A 122 5.47 11.39 2.91
N SER A 123 5.74 11.13 1.63
CA SER A 123 6.15 12.17 0.67
C SER A 123 4.98 12.88 -0.01
N VAL A 124 3.79 12.29 -0.04
CA VAL A 124 2.62 12.86 -0.74
C VAL A 124 1.78 13.72 0.18
N LYS A 125 1.16 14.75 -0.40
CA LYS A 125 0.18 15.61 0.26
C LYS A 125 -1.21 15.35 -0.32
N ALA A 126 -2.25 15.58 0.47
CA ALA A 126 -3.64 15.32 0.06
C ALA A 126 -4.08 16.01 -1.22
N ASN A 127 -3.44 17.12 -1.59
CA ASN A 127 -3.71 17.89 -2.81
C ASN A 127 -2.80 17.53 -3.98
N TYR A 128 -1.95 16.49 -3.85
CA TYR A 128 -1.11 16.05 -4.96
C TYR A 128 -1.93 15.29 -5.99
N ALA A 129 -1.67 15.61 -7.26
CA ALA A 129 -2.18 14.90 -8.41
C ALA A 129 -0.99 14.46 -9.28
N VAL A 130 -0.68 13.17 -9.24
CA VAL A 130 0.38 12.57 -10.06
C VAL A 130 -0.19 11.42 -10.88
N LYS A 131 0.39 11.17 -12.06
CA LYS A 131 -0.16 10.21 -13.04
C LYS A 131 -0.28 8.78 -12.54
N ASN A 132 0.59 8.39 -11.61
CA ASN A 132 0.66 7.04 -11.05
C ASN A 132 0.03 6.94 -9.65
N LEU A 133 -0.91 7.81 -9.32
CA LEU A 133 -1.61 7.79 -8.03
C LEU A 133 -3.13 7.77 -8.29
N GLY A 134 -3.77 6.71 -7.83
CA GLY A 134 -5.19 6.47 -7.96
C GLY A 134 -5.83 6.02 -6.65
N PHE A 135 -6.87 5.22 -6.74
CA PHE A 135 -7.56 4.67 -5.57
C PHE A 135 -8.41 3.47 -5.94
N ARG A 136 -8.73 2.66 -4.96
CA ARG A 136 -9.80 1.66 -5.04
C ARG A 136 -10.82 1.86 -3.95
N CYS A 137 -12.08 1.54 -4.26
CA CYS A 137 -13.14 1.58 -3.28
C CYS A 137 -13.36 0.18 -2.68
N VAL A 138 -13.60 0.14 -1.38
CA VAL A 138 -13.99 -1.06 -0.65
C VAL A 138 -15.41 -0.89 -0.09
N LYS A 139 -16.11 -1.99 0.15
CA LYS A 139 -17.45 -2.00 0.73
C LYS A 139 -17.45 -2.90 1.95
N ASP A 140 -17.96 -2.38 3.07
CA ASP A 140 -18.14 -3.18 4.27
C ASP A 140 -19.18 -4.27 4.02
N THR A 141 -18.85 -5.50 4.38
CA THR A 141 -19.85 -6.57 4.41
C THR A 141 -20.70 -6.40 5.65
N ILE A 142 -21.99 -6.16 5.48
CA ILE A 142 -22.93 -6.18 6.60
C ILE A 142 -22.93 -7.61 7.12
N ASN A 143 -22.34 -7.81 8.29
CA ASN A 143 -22.43 -9.09 8.99
C ASN A 143 -23.87 -9.28 9.47
N THR A 144 -24.73 -9.89 8.67
CA THR A 144 -26.12 -10.21 9.03
C THR A 144 -26.22 -11.41 9.99
N LYS A 145 -25.16 -11.72 10.72
CA LYS A 145 -25.26 -12.60 11.88
C LYS A 145 -25.56 -11.75 13.12
N LYS A 146 -26.82 -11.39 13.30
CA LYS A 146 -27.35 -11.18 14.66
C LYS A 146 -27.52 -12.55 15.33
N PRO A 147 -27.23 -12.61 16.63
CA PRO A 147 -27.39 -13.82 17.45
C PRO A 147 -28.82 -14.29 17.51
#